data_fa2fc18b1cf82243f921fc144fdf02f4
#
_entry.id   fa2fc18b1cf82243f921fc144fdf02f4
#
_cell.length_a   1.000
_cell.length_b   1.000
_cell.length_c   1.000
_cell.angle_alpha   90.00
_cell.angle_beta   90.00
_cell.angle_gamma   90.00
#
_symmetry.space_group_name_H-M   'P 1'
#
loop_
_entity.id
_entity.type
_entity.pdbx_description
1 polymer ?
#
loop_
_entity_poly.entity_id
_entity_poly.type
_entity_poly.pdbx_seq_one_letter_code
_entity_poly.pdbx_strand_id
1 'polypeptide(L)'
;FSRSVDDKMITNMLPKTFKEMEKWDGKELPSEEVFAAFYYDFKVLVEKQEHGKLGQRLNKEKNGFNSITKKLFRQVKRKKIDESTSIKEQVMKVHKRWRNVEYWQAIKRTAPPYTMSKYLKGMDMYYAADGSITQVDEDRRIHRILWLRTLEIAFFVTLFCFLMGYPIAHLLATLPMKYSNLLMICVLLPFWTSLLVRTASWMILLQQQGVVNDFFVLIGLVADNNRPEM
;
A
#
# COMPACT_ATOMS: atom_id res chain seq x y z
N PHE A 1 -3.10 -9.22 11.32
CA PHE A 1 -4.48 -8.75 11.07
C PHE A 1 -4.80 -7.51 11.92
N SER A 2 -4.53 -7.54 13.21
CA SER A 2 -4.83 -6.45 14.16
C SER A 2 -4.18 -5.10 13.78
N ARG A 3 -2.92 -5.06 13.39
CA ARG A 3 -2.19 -3.81 13.03
C ARG A 3 -2.68 -3.11 11.76
N SER A 4 -3.39 -3.79 10.87
CA SER A 4 -3.91 -3.17 9.65
C SER A 4 -5.23 -2.42 9.88
N VAL A 5 -5.96 -2.77 10.93
CA VAL A 5 -7.25 -2.17 11.32
C VAL A 5 -7.07 -1.20 12.49
N ASP A 6 -6.17 -1.50 13.42
CA ASP A 6 -5.89 -0.67 14.61
C ASP A 6 -4.95 0.49 14.23
N ASP A 7 -5.48 1.70 14.27
CA ASP A 7 -4.76 2.93 13.94
C ASP A 7 -4.84 3.96 15.08
N LYS A 8 -4.44 3.54 16.27
CA LYS A 8 -4.42 4.40 17.47
C LYS A 8 -3.37 5.51 17.40
N MET A 9 -2.49 5.47 16.39
CA MET A 9 -1.39 6.43 16.27
C MET A 9 -1.90 7.88 16.22
N ILE A 10 -2.87 8.17 15.36
CA ILE A 10 -3.39 9.54 15.20
C ILE A 10 -4.24 9.93 16.42
N THR A 11 -5.05 9.03 16.96
CA THR A 11 -5.86 9.28 18.14
C THR A 11 -4.99 9.70 19.33
N ASN A 12 -3.83 9.06 19.48
CA ASN A 12 -2.87 9.41 20.54
C ASN A 12 -2.09 10.71 20.24
N MET A 13 -1.97 11.09 18.98
CA MET A 13 -1.28 12.33 18.56
C MET A 13 -2.15 13.57 18.68
N LEU A 14 -3.48 13.44 18.52
CA LEU A 14 -4.43 14.55 18.47
C LEU A 14 -5.58 14.38 19.47
N PRO A 15 -5.35 14.11 20.76
CA PRO A 15 -6.40 13.76 21.71
C PRO A 15 -7.38 14.90 21.96
N LYS A 16 -6.90 16.15 22.12
CA LYS A 16 -7.76 17.32 22.33
C LYS A 16 -8.55 17.66 21.07
N THR A 17 -7.91 17.56 19.91
CA THR A 17 -8.55 17.80 18.62
C THR A 17 -9.75 16.89 18.41
N PHE A 18 -9.63 15.61 18.65
CA PHE A 18 -10.73 14.67 18.43
C PHE A 18 -11.86 14.86 19.40
N LYS A 19 -11.58 15.20 20.66
CA LYS A 19 -12.62 15.53 21.64
C LYS A 19 -13.51 16.68 21.18
N GLU A 20 -12.92 17.74 20.63
CA GLU A 20 -13.70 18.86 20.10
C GLU A 20 -14.33 18.56 18.73
N MET A 21 -13.72 17.69 17.93
CA MET A 21 -14.26 17.25 16.64
C MET A 21 -15.52 16.35 16.78
N GLU A 22 -15.76 15.73 17.91
CA GLU A 22 -17.00 14.97 18.15
C GLU A 22 -18.23 15.86 18.02
N LYS A 23 -18.13 17.12 18.43
CA LYS A 23 -19.22 18.12 18.39
C LYS A 23 -19.42 18.72 16.99
N TRP A 24 -18.48 18.51 16.07
CA TRP A 24 -18.51 19.11 14.74
C TRP A 24 -19.22 18.19 13.74
N ASP A 25 -20.19 18.72 12.98
CA ASP A 25 -20.99 17.95 12.01
C ASP A 25 -20.25 17.60 10.73
N GLY A 26 -19.18 18.31 10.41
CA GLY A 26 -18.34 18.06 9.22
C GLY A 26 -18.80 18.78 7.95
N LYS A 27 -19.87 19.57 7.97
CA LYS A 27 -20.39 20.24 6.77
C LYS A 27 -19.67 21.55 6.48
N GLU A 28 -19.41 22.33 7.51
CA GLU A 28 -18.74 23.61 7.41
C GLU A 28 -17.33 23.56 7.99
N LEU A 29 -16.58 24.67 7.92
CA LEU A 29 -15.29 24.77 8.59
C LEU A 29 -15.44 24.62 10.10
N PRO A 30 -14.54 23.90 10.77
CA PRO A 30 -14.60 23.74 12.21
C PRO A 30 -14.62 25.07 12.97
N SER A 31 -15.13 25.03 14.21
CA SER A 31 -15.13 26.16 15.13
C SER A 31 -13.70 26.56 15.53
N GLU A 32 -13.55 27.74 16.13
CA GLU A 32 -12.28 28.21 16.71
C GLU A 32 -11.69 27.20 17.71
N GLU A 33 -12.55 26.57 18.51
CA GLU A 33 -12.16 25.56 19.52
C GLU A 33 -11.41 24.37 18.92
N VAL A 34 -11.90 23.86 17.77
CA VAL A 34 -11.25 22.74 17.07
C VAL A 34 -9.89 23.15 16.50
N PHE A 35 -9.79 24.38 15.94
CA PHE A 35 -8.52 24.91 15.46
C PHE A 35 -7.53 25.12 16.60
N ALA A 36 -7.98 25.64 17.74
CA ALA A 36 -7.16 25.82 18.92
C ALA A 36 -6.67 24.46 19.48
N ALA A 37 -7.58 23.49 19.63
CA ALA A 37 -7.23 22.14 20.08
C ALA A 37 -6.18 21.50 19.14
N PHE A 38 -6.39 21.62 17.82
CA PHE A 38 -5.44 21.10 16.82
C PHE A 38 -4.08 21.78 16.93
N TYR A 39 -4.05 23.09 17.11
CA TYR A 39 -2.80 23.84 17.26
C TYR A 39 -2.04 23.39 18.52
N TYR A 40 -2.73 23.22 19.65
CA TYR A 40 -2.10 22.77 20.90
C TYR A 40 -1.56 21.34 20.80
N ASP A 41 -2.32 20.40 20.24
CA ASP A 41 -1.86 19.04 20.00
C ASP A 41 -0.64 19.06 19.03
N PHE A 42 -0.72 19.87 17.98
CA PHE A 42 0.37 20.00 17.00
C PHE A 42 1.65 20.60 17.62
N LYS A 43 1.51 21.57 18.54
CA LYS A 43 2.64 22.15 19.28
C LYS A 43 3.38 21.08 20.10
N VAL A 44 2.64 20.22 20.80
CA VAL A 44 3.21 19.06 21.53
C VAL A 44 3.95 18.11 20.57
N LEU A 45 3.39 17.85 19.40
CA LEU A 45 4.04 17.01 18.38
C LEU A 45 5.30 17.64 17.80
N VAL A 46 5.35 18.96 17.71
CA VAL A 46 6.55 19.69 17.28
C VAL A 46 7.66 19.55 18.34
N GLU A 47 7.34 19.66 19.61
CA GLU A 47 8.29 19.46 20.72
C GLU A 47 8.82 18.03 20.76
N LYS A 48 7.97 17.03 20.52
CA LYS A 48 8.34 15.59 20.44
C LYS A 48 8.98 15.19 19.10
N GLN A 49 9.10 16.10 18.13
CA GLN A 49 9.59 15.85 16.77
C GLN A 49 8.77 14.81 15.98
N GLU A 50 7.50 14.62 16.32
CA GLU A 50 6.61 13.63 15.69
C GLU A 50 5.65 14.21 14.63
N HIS A 51 5.68 15.52 14.42
CA HIS A 51 4.84 16.21 13.42
C HIS A 51 4.98 15.64 12.00
N GLY A 52 6.15 15.09 11.65
CA GLY A 52 6.39 14.44 10.37
C GLY A 52 5.59 13.16 10.19
N LYS A 53 5.47 12.35 11.26
CA LYS A 53 4.66 11.11 11.26
C LYS A 53 3.18 11.44 11.05
N LEU A 54 2.68 12.48 11.72
CA LEU A 54 1.32 12.98 11.53
C LEU A 54 1.06 13.37 10.08
N GLY A 55 1.94 14.19 9.49
CA GLY A 55 1.81 14.62 8.10
C GLY A 55 1.80 13.45 7.12
N GLN A 56 2.70 12.49 7.29
CA GLN A 56 2.77 11.29 6.44
C GLN A 56 1.50 10.42 6.57
N ARG A 57 0.98 10.24 7.79
CA ARG A 57 -0.20 9.42 8.00
C ARG A 57 -1.46 10.09 7.40
N LEU A 58 -1.67 11.37 7.67
CA LEU A 58 -2.79 12.13 7.11
C LEU A 58 -2.70 12.25 5.58
N ASN A 59 -1.48 12.29 5.02
CA ASN A 59 -1.28 12.32 3.57
C ASN A 59 -1.74 11.03 2.86
N LYS A 60 -1.86 9.93 3.59
CA LYS A 60 -2.46 8.68 3.06
C LYS A 60 -3.98 8.78 2.91
N GLU A 61 -4.64 9.61 3.70
CA GLU A 61 -6.08 9.87 3.60
C GLU A 61 -6.39 10.91 2.52
N LYS A 62 -5.61 12.01 2.49
CA LYS A 62 -5.74 13.05 1.49
C LYS A 62 -4.38 13.63 1.13
N ASN A 63 -4.08 13.69 -0.16
CA ASN A 63 -2.81 14.24 -0.64
C ASN A 63 -2.65 15.72 -0.28
N GLY A 64 -1.44 16.09 0.16
CA GLY A 64 -1.08 17.46 0.44
C GLY A 64 -0.88 17.78 1.92
N PHE A 65 -1.20 16.87 2.84
CA PHE A 65 -0.95 17.06 4.26
C PHE A 65 0.53 17.27 4.58
N ASN A 66 1.43 16.54 3.93
CA ASN A 66 2.87 16.72 4.15
C ASN A 66 3.34 18.18 3.94
N SER A 67 2.79 18.87 2.95
CA SER A 67 3.18 20.26 2.67
C SER A 67 2.61 21.24 3.68
N ILE A 68 1.34 21.05 4.08
CA ILE A 68 0.69 21.97 5.03
C ILE A 68 1.19 21.78 6.46
N THR A 69 1.46 20.54 6.89
CA THR A 69 2.07 20.26 8.20
C THR A 69 3.50 20.79 8.29
N LYS A 70 4.32 20.66 7.23
CA LYS A 70 5.65 21.25 7.19
C LYS A 70 5.62 22.78 7.26
N LYS A 71 4.65 23.43 6.60
CA LYS A 71 4.49 24.89 6.70
C LYS A 71 4.07 25.32 8.11
N LEU A 72 3.10 24.63 8.69
CA LEU A 72 2.63 24.89 10.05
C LEU A 72 3.76 24.67 11.06
N PHE A 73 4.54 23.60 10.94
CA PHE A 73 5.73 23.36 11.76
C PHE A 73 6.70 24.54 11.77
N ARG A 74 7.00 25.12 10.59
CA ARG A 74 7.89 26.27 10.50
C ARG A 74 7.35 27.51 11.23
N GLN A 75 6.02 27.71 11.22
CA GLN A 75 5.40 28.84 11.92
C GLN A 75 5.41 28.61 13.43
N VAL A 76 5.06 27.41 13.89
CA VAL A 76 5.10 27.04 15.31
C VAL A 76 6.53 27.13 15.86
N LYS A 77 7.51 26.57 15.15
CA LYS A 77 8.93 26.62 15.55
C LYS A 77 9.47 28.05 15.65
N ARG A 78 9.00 28.96 14.78
CA ARG A 78 9.38 30.38 14.77
C ARG A 78 8.59 31.23 15.75
N LYS A 79 7.66 30.63 16.55
CA LYS A 79 6.75 31.34 17.47
C LYS A 79 5.98 32.49 16.80
N LYS A 80 5.58 32.31 15.54
CA LYS A 80 4.87 33.35 14.77
C LYS A 80 3.35 33.29 14.93
N ILE A 81 2.82 32.30 15.64
CA ILE A 81 1.39 32.17 15.94
C ILE A 81 1.17 32.72 17.34
N ASP A 82 0.38 33.77 17.42
CA ASP A 82 0.05 34.46 18.67
C ASP A 82 -1.21 33.80 19.28
N GLU A 83 -1.07 33.30 20.50
CA GLU A 83 -2.16 32.63 21.24
C GLU A 83 -3.20 33.61 21.77
N SER A 84 -2.95 34.92 21.71
CA SER A 84 -3.90 35.97 22.15
C SER A 84 -4.92 36.35 21.06
N THR A 85 -4.65 35.99 19.82
CA THR A 85 -5.53 36.27 18.67
C THR A 85 -6.12 34.98 18.10
N SER A 86 -7.14 35.09 17.21
CA SER A 86 -7.78 33.94 16.61
C SER A 86 -6.77 32.97 15.97
N ILE A 87 -6.65 31.79 16.54
CA ILE A 87 -5.79 30.72 16.03
C ILE A 87 -6.29 30.23 14.68
N LYS A 88 -7.60 30.16 14.48
CA LYS A 88 -8.25 29.77 13.22
C LYS A 88 -7.77 30.65 12.07
N GLU A 89 -7.82 31.97 12.23
CA GLU A 89 -7.37 32.88 11.17
C GLU A 89 -5.88 32.71 10.87
N GLN A 90 -5.06 32.58 11.90
CA GLN A 90 -3.63 32.41 11.74
C GLN A 90 -3.28 31.11 11.03
N VAL A 91 -3.87 29.98 11.41
CA VAL A 91 -3.68 28.68 10.75
C VAL A 91 -4.16 28.72 9.29
N MET A 92 -5.29 29.38 9.02
CA MET A 92 -5.78 29.55 7.65
C MET A 92 -4.88 30.45 6.80
N LYS A 93 -4.16 31.41 7.39
CA LYS A 93 -3.15 32.24 6.71
C LYS A 93 -1.89 31.44 6.36
N VAL A 94 -1.52 30.42 7.15
CA VAL A 94 -0.33 29.59 6.87
C VAL A 94 -0.45 28.89 5.52
N HIS A 95 -1.63 28.36 5.18
CA HIS A 95 -1.87 27.73 3.89
C HIS A 95 -3.34 27.66 3.54
N LYS A 96 -3.68 27.97 2.26
CA LYS A 96 -5.07 27.97 1.74
C LYS A 96 -5.86 26.66 1.94
N ARG A 97 -5.16 25.53 2.01
CA ARG A 97 -5.81 24.20 2.22
C ARG A 97 -6.45 24.07 3.60
N TRP A 98 -6.03 24.81 4.61
CA TRP A 98 -6.70 24.84 5.92
C TRP A 98 -8.10 25.48 5.88
N ARG A 99 -8.41 26.21 4.79
CA ARG A 99 -9.76 26.74 4.51
C ARG A 99 -10.68 25.75 3.83
N ASN A 100 -10.17 24.57 3.42
CA ASN A 100 -10.98 23.55 2.78
C ASN A 100 -11.45 22.54 3.81
N VAL A 101 -12.79 22.39 3.93
CA VAL A 101 -13.46 21.48 4.86
C VAL A 101 -12.99 20.03 4.68
N GLU A 102 -12.71 19.59 3.46
CA GLU A 102 -12.30 18.22 3.18
C GLU A 102 -11.01 17.80 3.91
N TYR A 103 -10.10 18.73 4.21
CA TYR A 103 -8.90 18.41 5.00
C TYR A 103 -9.26 18.12 6.45
N TRP A 104 -10.21 18.85 7.01
CA TRP A 104 -10.71 18.63 8.37
C TRP A 104 -11.55 17.35 8.47
N GLN A 105 -12.38 17.09 7.46
CA GLN A 105 -13.08 15.81 7.35
C GLN A 105 -12.10 14.63 7.26
N ALA A 106 -10.99 14.77 6.54
CA ALA A 106 -9.96 13.74 6.49
C ALA A 106 -9.33 13.51 7.88
N ILE A 107 -9.09 14.57 8.67
CA ILE A 107 -8.63 14.43 10.06
C ILE A 107 -9.71 13.72 10.91
N LYS A 108 -10.98 14.15 10.82
CA LYS A 108 -12.10 13.53 11.57
C LYS A 108 -12.22 12.03 11.28
N ARG A 109 -12.06 11.61 10.01
CA ARG A 109 -12.09 10.19 9.61
C ARG A 109 -10.99 9.33 10.24
N THR A 110 -9.90 9.95 10.70
CA THR A 110 -8.82 9.23 11.39
C THR A 110 -9.03 9.15 12.91
N ALA A 111 -10.10 9.76 13.46
CA ALA A 111 -10.42 9.72 14.88
C ALA A 111 -10.72 8.32 15.42
N PRO A 112 -11.51 7.47 14.71
CA PRO A 112 -11.75 6.11 15.18
C PRO A 112 -10.45 5.30 15.21
N PRO A 113 -10.21 4.52 16.28
CA PRO A 113 -9.02 3.68 16.40
C PRO A 113 -8.99 2.54 15.37
N TYR A 114 -10.14 2.24 14.77
CA TYR A 114 -10.29 1.24 13.73
C TYR A 114 -10.61 1.89 12.39
N THR A 115 -9.88 1.52 11.35
CA THR A 115 -10.10 2.06 10.01
C THR A 115 -10.19 0.96 8.96
N MET A 116 -11.19 1.06 8.10
CA MET A 116 -11.34 0.19 6.92
C MET A 116 -10.71 0.80 5.67
N SER A 117 -10.15 2.01 5.75
CA SER A 117 -9.62 2.72 4.57
C SER A 117 -8.51 1.97 3.84
N LYS A 118 -7.71 1.16 4.56
CA LYS A 118 -6.67 0.32 3.95
C LYS A 118 -7.26 -0.81 3.10
N TYR A 119 -8.34 -1.44 3.57
CA TYR A 119 -9.05 -2.48 2.82
C TYR A 119 -9.77 -1.90 1.62
N LEU A 120 -10.45 -0.76 1.79
CA LEU A 120 -11.11 -0.06 0.70
C LEU A 120 -10.12 0.30 -0.42
N LYS A 121 -8.93 0.80 -0.06
CA LYS A 121 -7.87 1.06 -1.05
C LYS A 121 -7.43 -0.21 -1.79
N GLY A 122 -7.33 -1.35 -1.11
CA GLY A 122 -7.01 -2.63 -1.74
C GLY A 122 -8.10 -3.12 -2.71
N MET A 123 -9.33 -2.57 -2.61
CA MET A 123 -10.46 -2.84 -3.49
C MET A 123 -10.73 -1.71 -4.51
N ASP A 124 -9.79 -0.77 -4.65
CA ASP A 124 -9.93 0.44 -5.46
C ASP A 124 -11.15 1.31 -5.06
N MET A 125 -11.40 1.39 -3.75
CA MET A 125 -12.45 2.21 -3.13
C MET A 125 -11.85 3.22 -2.16
N TYR A 126 -12.56 4.32 -1.92
CA TYR A 126 -12.18 5.32 -0.93
C TYR A 126 -13.43 5.98 -0.31
N TYR A 127 -13.24 6.62 0.84
CA TYR A 127 -14.28 7.43 1.43
C TYR A 127 -14.34 8.80 0.74
N ALA A 128 -15.49 9.14 0.16
CA ALA A 128 -15.76 10.47 -0.37
C ALA A 128 -15.88 11.51 0.77
N ALA A 129 -15.99 12.79 0.41
CA ALA A 129 -16.07 13.88 1.38
C ALA A 129 -17.31 13.77 2.32
N ASP A 130 -18.41 13.24 1.80
CA ASP A 130 -19.67 12.99 2.51
C ASP A 130 -19.65 11.73 3.39
N GLY A 131 -18.54 10.96 3.39
CA GLY A 131 -18.42 9.70 4.13
C GLY A 131 -18.92 8.47 3.37
N SER A 132 -19.48 8.62 2.16
CA SER A 132 -19.89 7.50 1.32
C SER A 132 -18.66 6.74 0.77
N ILE A 133 -18.84 5.44 0.50
CA ILE A 133 -17.81 4.63 -0.14
C ILE A 133 -17.97 4.78 -1.66
N THR A 134 -16.95 5.35 -2.29
CA THR A 134 -16.92 5.59 -3.73
C THR A 134 -15.78 4.82 -4.37
N GLN A 135 -15.97 4.36 -5.61
CA GLN A 135 -14.90 3.73 -6.39
C GLN A 135 -13.92 4.78 -6.92
N VAL A 136 -12.67 4.39 -7.02
CA VAL A 136 -11.63 5.19 -7.68
C VAL A 136 -11.94 5.28 -9.19
N ASP A 137 -11.59 6.40 -9.82
CA ASP A 137 -11.72 6.60 -11.28
C ASP A 137 -11.10 5.42 -12.05
N GLU A 138 -11.69 5.05 -13.19
CA GLU A 138 -11.29 3.86 -13.96
C GLU A 138 -9.81 3.84 -14.29
N ASP A 139 -9.25 4.96 -14.69
CA ASP A 139 -7.83 5.11 -15.02
C ASP A 139 -6.87 4.83 -13.85
N ARG A 140 -7.38 4.78 -12.62
CA ARG A 140 -6.61 4.59 -11.38
C ARG A 140 -6.91 3.28 -10.66
N ARG A 141 -7.77 2.44 -11.22
CA ARG A 141 -8.12 1.12 -10.65
C ARG A 141 -7.06 0.09 -10.98
N ILE A 142 -5.98 0.08 -10.20
CA ILE A 142 -4.84 -0.81 -10.43
C ILE A 142 -4.98 -2.10 -9.63
N HIS A 143 -5.48 -2.02 -8.38
CA HIS A 143 -5.45 -3.15 -7.44
C HIS A 143 -6.36 -4.29 -7.87
N ARG A 144 -7.56 -3.98 -8.36
CA ARG A 144 -8.52 -5.00 -8.81
C ARG A 144 -8.00 -5.79 -10.01
N ILE A 145 -7.37 -5.11 -10.97
CA ILE A 145 -6.76 -5.75 -12.14
C ILE A 145 -5.59 -6.64 -11.70
N LEU A 146 -4.74 -6.15 -10.80
CA LEU A 146 -3.63 -6.92 -10.25
C LEU A 146 -4.11 -8.17 -9.48
N TRP A 147 -5.18 -8.07 -8.69
CA TRP A 147 -5.76 -9.19 -7.99
C TRP A 147 -6.23 -10.28 -8.95
N LEU A 148 -7.02 -9.93 -9.97
CA LEU A 148 -7.52 -10.88 -10.96
C LEU A 148 -6.36 -11.55 -11.70
N ARG A 149 -5.38 -10.76 -12.17
CA ARG A 149 -4.20 -11.28 -12.85
C ARG A 149 -3.37 -12.22 -11.97
N THR A 150 -3.22 -11.87 -10.70
CA THR A 150 -2.47 -12.72 -9.76
C THR A 150 -3.19 -14.05 -9.51
N LEU A 151 -4.52 -14.02 -9.35
CA LEU A 151 -5.33 -15.22 -9.20
C LEU A 151 -5.28 -16.09 -10.46
N GLU A 152 -5.38 -15.49 -11.63
CA GLU A 152 -5.27 -16.19 -12.91
C GLU A 152 -3.92 -16.90 -13.04
N ILE A 153 -2.82 -16.17 -12.83
CA ILE A 153 -1.47 -16.75 -12.88
C ILE A 153 -1.32 -17.87 -11.84
N ALA A 154 -1.77 -17.63 -10.60
CA ALA A 154 -1.70 -18.64 -9.53
C ALA A 154 -2.48 -19.90 -9.89
N PHE A 155 -3.66 -19.76 -10.48
CA PHE A 155 -4.47 -20.90 -10.94
C PHE A 155 -3.73 -21.72 -12.00
N PHE A 156 -3.22 -21.08 -13.05
CA PHE A 156 -2.49 -21.79 -14.11
C PHE A 156 -1.22 -22.45 -13.58
N VAL A 157 -0.42 -21.75 -12.77
CA VAL A 157 0.77 -22.33 -12.16
C VAL A 157 0.42 -23.55 -11.32
N THR A 158 -0.61 -23.47 -10.47
CA THR A 158 -1.05 -24.60 -9.64
C THR A 158 -1.52 -25.76 -10.48
N LEU A 159 -2.30 -25.48 -11.53
CA LEU A 159 -2.80 -26.50 -12.45
C LEU A 159 -1.64 -27.24 -13.16
N PHE A 160 -0.68 -26.50 -13.70
CA PHE A 160 0.49 -27.08 -14.34
C PHE A 160 1.36 -27.89 -13.35
N CYS A 161 1.59 -27.35 -12.15
CA CYS A 161 2.32 -28.09 -11.11
C CYS A 161 1.60 -29.38 -10.74
N PHE A 162 0.28 -29.37 -10.64
CA PHE A 162 -0.53 -30.55 -10.37
C PHE A 162 -0.45 -31.58 -11.51
N LEU A 163 -0.63 -31.12 -12.76
CA LEU A 163 -0.59 -31.99 -13.94
C LEU A 163 0.77 -32.66 -14.13
N MET A 164 1.85 -31.95 -13.82
CA MET A 164 3.20 -32.52 -13.90
C MET A 164 3.59 -33.32 -12.66
N GLY A 165 3.21 -32.87 -11.50
CA GLY A 165 3.57 -33.49 -10.21
C GLY A 165 2.83 -34.80 -9.96
N TYR A 166 1.54 -34.88 -10.34
CA TYR A 166 0.72 -36.07 -10.09
C TYR A 166 1.26 -37.33 -10.79
N PRO A 167 1.58 -37.31 -12.12
CA PRO A 167 2.18 -38.48 -12.78
C PRO A 167 3.52 -38.92 -12.15
N ILE A 168 4.36 -37.97 -11.79
CA ILE A 168 5.66 -38.26 -11.15
C ILE A 168 5.45 -38.89 -9.78
N ALA A 169 4.54 -38.36 -8.97
CA ALA A 169 4.20 -38.92 -7.67
C ALA A 169 3.60 -40.34 -7.80
N HIS A 170 2.73 -40.55 -8.79
CA HIS A 170 2.15 -41.88 -9.07
C HIS A 170 3.21 -42.89 -9.49
N LEU A 171 4.16 -42.50 -10.36
CA LEU A 171 5.29 -43.35 -10.76
C LEU A 171 6.17 -43.69 -9.57
N LEU A 172 6.49 -42.73 -8.70
CA LEU A 172 7.27 -42.99 -7.48
C LEU A 172 6.60 -43.98 -6.53
N ALA A 173 5.26 -43.95 -6.47
CA ALA A 173 4.49 -44.84 -5.60
C ALA A 173 4.32 -46.27 -6.14
N THR A 174 4.32 -46.44 -7.47
CA THR A 174 4.01 -47.73 -8.10
C THR A 174 5.25 -48.49 -8.55
N LEU A 175 6.38 -47.83 -8.79
CA LEU A 175 7.60 -48.46 -9.23
C LEU A 175 8.32 -49.28 -8.13
N PRO A 176 9.03 -50.37 -8.51
CA PRO A 176 9.89 -51.06 -7.56
C PRO A 176 10.92 -50.16 -6.90
N MET A 177 11.24 -50.41 -5.64
CA MET A 177 12.06 -49.54 -4.77
C MET A 177 13.39 -49.12 -5.40
N LYS A 178 14.00 -49.97 -6.22
CA LYS A 178 15.26 -49.67 -6.96
C LYS A 178 15.12 -48.49 -7.92
N TYR A 179 14.03 -48.42 -8.69
CA TYR A 179 13.78 -47.36 -9.66
C TYR A 179 13.18 -46.12 -8.99
N SER A 180 12.33 -46.33 -8.01
CA SER A 180 11.72 -45.25 -7.23
C SER A 180 12.78 -44.43 -6.50
N ASN A 181 13.80 -45.05 -5.88
CA ASN A 181 14.89 -44.34 -5.23
C ASN A 181 15.72 -43.49 -6.22
N LEU A 182 15.99 -44.01 -7.41
CA LEU A 182 16.71 -43.25 -8.44
C LEU A 182 15.92 -42.03 -8.90
N LEU A 183 14.61 -42.20 -9.15
CA LEU A 183 13.71 -41.11 -9.52
C LEU A 183 13.59 -40.07 -8.39
N MET A 184 13.54 -40.52 -7.14
CA MET A 184 13.47 -39.61 -5.98
C MET A 184 14.72 -38.73 -5.91
N ILE A 185 15.92 -39.31 -6.16
CA ILE A 185 17.17 -38.53 -6.23
C ILE A 185 17.09 -37.47 -7.35
N CYS A 186 16.61 -37.85 -8.54
CA CYS A 186 16.45 -36.92 -9.66
C CYS A 186 15.46 -35.78 -9.34
N VAL A 187 14.36 -36.04 -8.62
CA VAL A 187 13.39 -35.03 -8.21
C VAL A 187 13.97 -34.11 -7.12
N LEU A 188 14.77 -34.65 -6.21
CA LEU A 188 15.39 -33.88 -5.12
C LEU A 188 16.62 -33.08 -5.57
N LEU A 189 17.31 -33.52 -6.62
CA LEU A 189 18.54 -32.88 -7.08
C LEU A 189 18.39 -31.36 -7.38
N PRO A 190 17.34 -30.88 -8.04
CA PRO A 190 17.12 -29.45 -8.21
C PRO A 190 16.90 -28.67 -6.91
N PHE A 191 16.46 -29.35 -5.83
CA PHE A 191 16.23 -28.74 -4.55
C PHE A 191 17.55 -28.35 -3.84
N TRP A 192 18.62 -29.09 -4.14
CA TRP A 192 19.96 -28.86 -3.56
C TRP A 192 20.70 -27.70 -4.23
N THR A 193 20.21 -27.23 -5.38
CA THR A 193 20.81 -26.07 -6.04
C THR A 193 20.43 -24.77 -5.31
N SER A 194 21.41 -23.91 -5.09
CA SER A 194 21.20 -22.58 -4.50
C SER A 194 20.18 -21.79 -5.33
N LEU A 195 19.32 -21.02 -4.64
CA LEU A 195 18.33 -20.14 -5.29
C LEU A 195 19.00 -19.16 -6.29
N LEU A 196 20.18 -18.63 -5.92
CA LEU A 196 20.94 -17.72 -6.79
C LEU A 196 21.41 -18.40 -8.07
N VAL A 197 21.94 -19.64 -7.98
CA VAL A 197 22.36 -20.40 -9.16
C VAL A 197 21.18 -20.71 -10.05
N ARG A 198 20.04 -21.08 -9.47
CA ARG A 198 18.81 -21.36 -10.22
C ARG A 198 18.28 -20.12 -10.95
N THR A 199 18.19 -18.96 -10.27
CA THR A 199 17.74 -17.73 -10.91
C THR A 199 18.70 -17.25 -12.00
N ALA A 200 20.01 -17.32 -11.78
CA ALA A 200 21.01 -16.99 -12.80
C ALA A 200 20.91 -17.92 -14.01
N SER A 201 20.73 -19.23 -13.80
CA SER A 201 20.57 -20.20 -14.88
C SER A 201 19.30 -19.91 -15.71
N TRP A 202 18.17 -19.57 -15.06
CA TRP A 202 16.96 -19.17 -15.78
C TRP A 202 17.13 -17.90 -16.59
N MET A 203 17.85 -16.89 -16.06
CA MET A 203 18.17 -15.68 -16.82
C MET A 203 18.94 -15.99 -18.10
N ILE A 204 19.95 -16.85 -18.01
CA ILE A 204 20.78 -17.23 -19.16
C ILE A 204 19.97 -18.04 -20.18
N LEU A 205 19.14 -18.98 -19.73
CA LEU A 205 18.31 -19.82 -20.60
C LEU A 205 17.23 -19.04 -21.36
N LEU A 206 16.66 -18.02 -20.70
CA LEU A 206 15.55 -17.21 -21.23
C LEU A 206 16.00 -15.93 -21.94
N GLN A 207 17.31 -15.66 -22.04
CA GLN A 207 17.81 -14.53 -22.83
C GLN A 207 17.34 -14.61 -24.29
N GLN A 208 17.29 -13.46 -24.98
CA GLN A 208 16.94 -13.38 -26.41
C GLN A 208 17.73 -14.36 -27.29
N GLN A 209 19.01 -14.54 -26.98
CA GLN A 209 19.90 -15.50 -27.62
C GLN A 209 20.14 -16.74 -26.73
N GLY A 210 19.19 -17.06 -25.87
CA GLY A 210 19.26 -18.20 -24.98
C GLY A 210 18.80 -19.51 -25.65
N VAL A 211 19.22 -20.63 -25.09
CA VAL A 211 18.93 -21.98 -25.61
C VAL A 211 17.44 -22.23 -25.82
N VAL A 212 16.59 -21.68 -24.97
CA VAL A 212 15.11 -21.83 -25.06
C VAL A 212 14.56 -21.10 -26.28
N ASN A 213 14.99 -19.86 -26.51
CA ASN A 213 14.57 -19.09 -27.68
C ASN A 213 15.12 -19.68 -29.00
N ASP A 214 16.37 -20.16 -29.00
CA ASP A 214 16.94 -20.87 -30.16
C ASP A 214 16.16 -22.14 -30.49
N PHE A 215 15.70 -22.87 -29.45
CA PHE A 215 14.86 -24.06 -29.65
C PHE A 215 13.47 -23.67 -30.24
N PHE A 216 12.86 -22.58 -29.81
CA PHE A 216 11.59 -22.10 -30.38
C PHE A 216 11.73 -21.64 -31.84
N VAL A 217 12.83 -21.04 -32.20
CA VAL A 217 13.15 -20.69 -33.59
C VAL A 217 13.33 -21.96 -34.42
N LEU A 218 14.07 -22.95 -33.89
CA LEU A 218 14.36 -24.21 -34.59
C LEU A 218 13.08 -25.00 -34.91
N ILE A 219 12.09 -25.01 -34.01
CA ILE A 219 10.79 -25.67 -34.25
C ILE A 219 9.78 -24.79 -35.00
N GLY A 220 10.18 -23.58 -35.42
CA GLY A 220 9.36 -22.67 -36.23
C GLY A 220 8.23 -21.97 -35.50
N LEU A 221 8.22 -21.99 -34.15
CA LEU A 221 7.22 -21.30 -33.34
C LEU A 221 7.43 -19.78 -33.25
N VAL A 222 8.66 -19.33 -33.40
CA VAL A 222 9.05 -17.90 -33.33
C VAL A 222 9.97 -17.58 -34.50
N ALA A 223 9.69 -16.47 -35.20
CA ALA A 223 10.59 -15.96 -36.24
C ALA A 223 11.85 -15.35 -35.60
N ASP A 224 12.99 -15.51 -36.21
CA ASP A 224 14.30 -15.05 -35.71
C ASP A 224 14.31 -13.52 -35.40
N ASN A 225 13.54 -12.73 -36.15
CA ASN A 225 13.38 -11.29 -35.96
C ASN A 225 12.40 -10.90 -34.83
N ASN A 226 11.69 -11.85 -34.24
CA ASN A 226 10.65 -11.61 -33.23
C ASN A 226 10.94 -12.36 -31.91
N ARG A 227 12.20 -12.49 -31.53
CA ARG A 227 12.59 -13.11 -30.28
C ARG A 227 12.03 -12.32 -29.09
N PRO A 228 11.25 -12.95 -28.19
CA PRO A 228 10.67 -12.24 -27.05
C PRO A 228 11.78 -11.77 -26.10
N GLU A 229 11.69 -10.50 -25.68
CA GLU A 229 12.45 -10.00 -24.55
C GLU A 229 11.71 -10.44 -23.26
N MET A 230 12.35 -11.30 -22.48
CA MET A 230 11.83 -11.74 -21.18
C MET A 230 12.66 -11.15 -20.05
#